data_640a7b615325508ebda3fa0cea3a4268
#
_entry.id   640a7b615325508ebda3fa0cea3a4268
#
_cell.length_a   1.000
_cell.length_b   1.000
_cell.length_c   1.000
_cell.angle_alpha   90.00
_cell.angle_beta   90.00
_cell.angle_gamma   90.00
#
_symmetry.space_group_name_H-M   'P 1'
#
loop_
_entity.id
_entity.type
_entity.pdbx_description
1 polymer ?
#
loop_
_entity_poly.entity_id
_entity_poly.type
_entity_poly.pdbx_seq_one_letter_code
_entity_poly.pdbx_strand_id
1 'polypeptide(L)'
;MEYKIEKWEAMDLLAHARDFQTETSEGEIPKFWDEYYANDAYRKIPAYLAVCAQKKTDKNKFRYGIGCKASDIEGVPEGFEILHIPEYTWAVFKCVGPMPNAIQDMWERINKEWLPTSEYERIPDYDLENYLPDDPASQDYVSEICIPVKKEVAEYENETVKNI
;
A
#
# COMPACT_ATOMS: atom_id res chain seq x y z
N MET A 1 16.67 -4.26 8.30
CA MET A 1 15.45 -3.77 7.61
C MET A 1 15.78 -2.43 6.97
N GLU A 2 15.67 -2.37 5.67
CA GLU A 2 15.96 -1.12 4.93
C GLU A 2 14.66 -0.35 4.68
N TYR A 3 14.60 0.88 5.16
CA TYR A 3 13.45 1.75 4.95
C TYR A 3 13.88 3.21 4.91
N LYS A 4 12.98 4.06 4.42
CA LYS A 4 13.16 5.52 4.40
C LYS A 4 11.84 6.20 4.78
N ILE A 5 11.95 7.42 5.31
CA ILE A 5 10.80 8.26 5.62
C ILE A 5 10.78 9.41 4.62
N GLU A 6 9.69 9.54 3.87
CA GLU A 6 9.54 10.57 2.84
C GLU A 6 8.16 11.22 2.92
N LYS A 7 8.12 12.50 2.63
CA LYS A 7 6.87 13.23 2.45
C LYS A 7 6.51 13.21 0.96
N TRP A 8 5.33 12.69 0.64
CA TRP A 8 4.80 12.68 -0.72
C TRP A 8 3.58 13.60 -0.80
N GLU A 9 3.53 14.41 -1.85
CA GLU A 9 2.36 15.22 -2.15
C GLU A 9 1.14 14.34 -2.45
N ALA A 10 -0.06 14.92 -2.37
CA ALA A 10 -1.27 14.23 -2.78
C ALA A 10 -1.14 13.71 -4.21
N MET A 11 -1.65 12.52 -4.46
CA MET A 11 -1.56 11.89 -5.77
C MET A 11 -2.85 11.13 -6.11
N ASP A 12 -3.10 11.01 -7.39
CA ASP A 12 -4.21 10.22 -7.90
C ASP A 12 -3.69 8.89 -8.46
N LEU A 13 -4.34 7.81 -8.06
CA LEU A 13 -4.07 6.47 -8.57
C LEU A 13 -5.21 6.02 -9.47
N LEU A 14 -4.86 5.36 -10.57
CA LEU A 14 -5.80 4.68 -11.43
C LEU A 14 -5.81 3.21 -11.04
N ALA A 15 -6.96 2.68 -10.63
CA ALA A 15 -7.02 1.33 -10.09
C ALA A 15 -8.27 0.58 -10.56
N HIS A 16 -8.05 -0.69 -10.93
CA HIS A 16 -9.12 -1.67 -11.01
C HIS A 16 -9.31 -2.22 -9.59
N ALA A 17 -10.42 -1.86 -8.96
CA ALA A 17 -10.59 -2.07 -7.52
C ALA A 17 -11.94 -2.69 -7.19
N ARG A 18 -11.98 -3.43 -6.10
CA ARG A 18 -13.21 -3.90 -5.49
C ARG A 18 -13.04 -4.07 -3.99
N ASP A 19 -14.16 -4.26 -3.30
CA ASP A 19 -14.17 -4.49 -1.86
C ASP A 19 -13.92 -5.96 -1.54
N PHE A 20 -13.13 -6.19 -0.50
CA PHE A 20 -12.82 -7.50 0.03
C PHE A 20 -13.21 -7.59 1.50
N GLN A 21 -13.62 -8.78 1.92
CA GLN A 21 -13.75 -9.10 3.34
C GLN A 21 -12.36 -9.43 3.87
N THR A 22 -11.97 -8.84 4.99
CA THR A 22 -10.66 -9.09 5.62
C THR A 22 -10.46 -10.58 5.88
N GLU A 23 -11.50 -11.25 6.34
CA GLU A 23 -11.47 -12.67 6.72
C GLU A 23 -11.13 -13.60 5.57
N THR A 24 -11.57 -13.29 4.34
CA THR A 24 -11.39 -14.14 3.17
C THR A 24 -10.38 -13.62 2.15
N SER A 25 -9.83 -12.43 2.39
CA SER A 25 -8.99 -11.71 1.44
C SER A 25 -7.72 -12.46 1.03
N GLU A 26 -7.12 -13.20 1.94
CA GLU A 26 -5.88 -13.95 1.67
C GLU A 26 -6.03 -14.92 0.50
N GLY A 27 -7.19 -15.57 0.39
CA GLY A 27 -7.49 -16.47 -0.73
C GLY A 27 -8.05 -15.76 -1.96
N GLU A 28 -8.72 -14.62 -1.78
CA GLU A 28 -9.41 -13.92 -2.87
C GLU A 28 -8.51 -12.95 -3.65
N ILE A 29 -7.55 -12.31 -3.00
CA ILE A 29 -6.65 -11.35 -3.67
C ILE A 29 -5.82 -12.01 -4.78
N PRO A 30 -5.20 -13.19 -4.59
CA PRO A 30 -4.51 -13.85 -5.68
C PRO A 30 -5.41 -14.15 -6.90
N LYS A 31 -6.66 -14.54 -6.66
CA LYS A 31 -7.64 -14.74 -7.74
C LYS A 31 -7.96 -13.45 -8.47
N PHE A 32 -8.04 -12.35 -7.75
CA PHE A 32 -8.27 -11.02 -8.32
C PHE A 32 -7.12 -10.61 -9.27
N TRP A 33 -5.87 -10.88 -8.89
CA TRP A 33 -4.72 -10.69 -9.75
C TRP A 33 -4.79 -11.57 -11.00
N ASP A 34 -5.18 -12.83 -10.86
CA ASP A 34 -5.33 -13.74 -11.99
C ASP A 34 -6.41 -13.25 -12.97
N GLU A 35 -7.53 -12.77 -12.46
CA GLU A 35 -8.59 -12.15 -13.26
C GLU A 35 -8.09 -10.91 -14.00
N TYR A 36 -7.29 -10.08 -13.35
CA TYR A 36 -6.69 -8.90 -13.98
C TYR A 36 -5.84 -9.29 -15.17
N TYR A 37 -4.94 -10.24 -15.00
CA TYR A 37 -4.05 -10.68 -16.06
C TYR A 37 -4.74 -11.48 -17.16
N ALA A 38 -5.89 -12.08 -16.89
CA ALA A 38 -6.68 -12.78 -17.88
C ALA A 38 -7.50 -11.83 -18.79
N ASN A 39 -7.61 -10.56 -18.40
CA ASN A 39 -8.37 -9.56 -19.16
C ASN A 39 -7.45 -8.75 -20.06
N ASP A 40 -7.56 -8.91 -21.38
CA ASP A 40 -6.69 -8.22 -22.34
C ASP A 40 -6.76 -6.69 -22.24
N ALA A 41 -7.95 -6.15 -21.94
CA ALA A 41 -8.12 -4.71 -21.79
C ALA A 41 -7.39 -4.17 -20.56
N TYR A 42 -7.42 -4.92 -19.44
CA TYR A 42 -6.73 -4.50 -18.21
C TYR A 42 -5.21 -4.61 -18.34
N ARG A 43 -4.69 -5.63 -19.02
CA ARG A 43 -3.25 -5.80 -19.24
C ARG A 43 -2.58 -4.66 -20.00
N LYS A 44 -3.35 -3.84 -20.69
CA LYS A 44 -2.83 -2.64 -21.37
C LYS A 44 -2.52 -1.51 -20.41
N ILE A 45 -3.04 -1.58 -19.19
CA ILE A 45 -2.78 -0.61 -18.13
C ILE A 45 -1.59 -1.09 -17.32
N PRO A 46 -0.58 -0.25 -17.06
CA PRO A 46 0.53 -0.64 -16.20
C PRO A 46 0.05 -1.05 -14.81
N ALA A 47 0.47 -2.22 -14.34
CA ALA A 47 0.06 -2.78 -13.05
C ALA A 47 1.27 -2.87 -12.12
N TYR A 48 1.90 -1.73 -11.82
CA TYR A 48 3.10 -1.70 -11.00
C TYR A 48 2.84 -1.37 -9.54
N LEU A 49 1.57 -1.19 -9.14
CA LEU A 49 1.22 -0.97 -7.74
C LEU A 49 -0.10 -1.66 -7.37
N ALA A 50 -0.22 -1.94 -6.09
CA ALA A 50 -1.49 -2.27 -5.45
C ALA A 50 -1.76 -1.26 -4.35
N VAL A 51 -3.01 -0.88 -4.19
CA VAL A 51 -3.47 0.04 -3.16
C VAL A 51 -4.52 -0.63 -2.29
N CYS A 52 -4.37 -0.51 -0.98
CA CYS A 52 -5.37 -0.93 -0.02
C CYS A 52 -5.93 0.31 0.67
N ALA A 53 -7.24 0.51 0.60
CA ALA A 53 -7.94 1.61 1.25
C ALA A 53 -8.81 1.04 2.38
N GLN A 54 -8.53 1.43 3.60
CA GLN A 54 -9.30 1.00 4.76
C GLN A 54 -10.68 1.67 4.76
N LYS A 55 -11.72 0.88 5.04
CA LYS A 55 -13.06 1.44 5.20
C LYS A 55 -13.29 1.84 6.65
N LYS A 56 -13.48 3.13 6.89
CA LYS A 56 -13.69 3.68 8.23
C LYS A 56 -15.03 3.25 8.83
N THR A 57 -16.01 2.94 7.98
CA THR A 57 -17.35 2.55 8.40
C THR A 57 -17.51 1.05 8.63
N ASP A 58 -16.60 0.24 8.13
CA ASP A 58 -16.64 -1.22 8.29
C ASP A 58 -15.21 -1.77 8.33
N LYS A 59 -14.72 -2.05 9.53
CA LYS A 59 -13.36 -2.57 9.76
C LYS A 59 -13.14 -3.99 9.24
N ASN A 60 -14.21 -4.69 8.87
CA ASN A 60 -14.13 -6.05 8.32
C ASN A 60 -13.95 -6.06 6.80
N LYS A 61 -13.98 -4.91 6.18
CA LYS A 61 -13.84 -4.73 4.73
C LYS A 61 -12.77 -3.71 4.41
N PHE A 62 -12.17 -3.88 3.24
CA PHE A 62 -11.27 -2.89 2.67
C PHE A 62 -11.44 -2.88 1.15
N ARG A 63 -11.05 -1.78 0.53
CA ARG A 63 -11.03 -1.69 -0.92
C ARG A 63 -9.60 -1.90 -1.41
N TYR A 64 -9.42 -2.82 -2.36
CA TYR A 64 -8.13 -3.17 -2.90
C TYR A 64 -8.13 -2.96 -4.40
N GLY A 65 -7.09 -2.34 -4.93
CA GLY A 65 -6.99 -2.03 -6.34
C GLY A 65 -5.60 -2.33 -6.91
N ILE A 66 -5.60 -2.62 -8.20
CA ILE A 66 -4.40 -2.90 -9.01
C ILE A 66 -4.31 -1.82 -10.07
N GLY A 67 -3.16 -1.21 -10.23
CA GLY A 67 -2.99 -0.20 -11.27
C GLY A 67 -1.68 0.57 -11.22
N CYS A 68 -1.81 1.86 -11.45
CA CYS A 68 -0.67 2.75 -11.65
C CYS A 68 -1.03 4.18 -11.21
N LYS A 69 -0.10 5.11 -11.34
CA LYS A 69 -0.41 6.53 -11.16
C LYS A 69 -1.33 6.99 -12.30
N ALA A 70 -2.34 7.79 -11.95
CA ALA A 70 -3.29 8.31 -12.95
C ALA A 70 -2.60 9.15 -14.02
N SER A 71 -1.47 9.80 -13.68
CA SER A 71 -0.68 10.59 -14.61
C SER A 71 -0.03 9.77 -15.75
N ASP A 72 0.07 8.46 -15.59
CA ASP A 72 0.66 7.58 -16.62
C ASP A 72 -0.32 7.25 -17.75
N ILE A 73 -1.61 7.49 -17.54
CA ILE A 73 -2.67 7.10 -18.49
C ILE A 73 -3.56 8.31 -18.77
N GLU A 74 -3.95 8.47 -20.02
CA GLU A 74 -4.93 9.48 -20.41
C GLU A 74 -6.36 8.96 -20.19
N GLY A 75 -7.14 9.69 -19.38
CA GLY A 75 -8.52 9.34 -19.06
C GLY A 75 -8.66 8.21 -18.06
N VAL A 76 -9.88 7.71 -17.89
CA VAL A 76 -10.21 6.60 -16.99
C VAL A 76 -10.82 5.47 -17.82
N PRO A 77 -10.05 4.41 -18.12
CA PRO A 77 -10.58 3.26 -18.87
C PRO A 77 -11.72 2.56 -18.13
N GLU A 78 -12.58 1.88 -18.90
CA GLU A 78 -13.66 1.09 -18.34
C GLU A 78 -13.12 0.04 -17.35
N GLY A 79 -13.78 -0.09 -16.21
CA GLY A 79 -13.37 -1.01 -15.15
C GLY A 79 -12.34 -0.44 -14.19
N PHE A 80 -11.92 0.81 -14.37
CA PHE A 80 -10.98 1.51 -13.50
C PHE A 80 -11.65 2.70 -12.82
N GLU A 81 -11.10 3.10 -11.70
CA GLU A 81 -11.52 4.29 -10.94
C GLU A 81 -10.30 5.09 -10.50
N ILE A 82 -10.52 6.34 -10.16
CA ILE A 82 -9.49 7.21 -9.57
C ILE A 82 -9.62 7.15 -8.05
N LEU A 83 -8.49 6.84 -7.38
CA LEU A 83 -8.38 6.94 -5.94
C LEU A 83 -7.49 8.13 -5.61
N HIS A 84 -8.04 9.08 -4.83
CA HIS A 84 -7.33 10.27 -4.39
C HIS A 84 -6.59 9.96 -3.08
N ILE A 85 -5.27 9.95 -3.13
CA ILE A 85 -4.43 9.71 -1.97
C ILE A 85 -3.95 11.06 -1.44
N PRO A 86 -4.30 11.42 -0.19
CA PRO A 86 -3.86 12.68 0.40
C PRO A 86 -2.35 12.77 0.56
N GLU A 87 -1.87 13.98 0.86
CA GLU A 87 -0.49 14.18 1.26
C GLU A 87 -0.23 13.51 2.61
N TYR A 88 0.81 12.68 2.67
CA TYR A 88 1.25 12.01 3.89
C TYR A 88 2.77 12.01 3.98
N THR A 89 3.26 11.79 5.17
CA THR A 89 4.60 11.26 5.39
C THR A 89 4.52 9.75 5.32
N TRP A 90 5.36 9.14 4.51
CA TRP A 90 5.35 7.70 4.24
C TRP A 90 6.60 7.02 4.77
N ALA A 91 6.41 5.86 5.37
CA ALA A 91 7.50 4.91 5.60
C ALA A 91 7.52 3.93 4.42
N VAL A 92 8.64 3.88 3.73
CA VAL A 92 8.83 3.08 2.51
C VAL A 92 9.85 2.00 2.80
N PHE A 93 9.41 0.75 2.81
CA PHE A 93 10.22 -0.43 3.12
C PHE A 93 10.62 -1.16 1.85
N LYS A 94 11.91 -1.37 1.67
CA LYS A 94 12.43 -2.13 0.54
C LYS A 94 12.41 -3.61 0.84
N CYS A 95 11.79 -4.39 -0.05
CA CYS A 95 11.73 -5.84 0.02
C CYS A 95 12.59 -6.41 -1.11
N VAL A 96 13.47 -7.35 -0.79
CA VAL A 96 14.30 -8.04 -1.77
C VAL A 96 14.04 -9.54 -1.68
N GLY A 97 13.69 -10.14 -2.80
CA GLY A 97 13.43 -11.56 -2.90
C GLY A 97 12.20 -11.90 -3.73
N PRO A 98 11.97 -13.20 -3.97
CA PRO A 98 10.87 -13.63 -4.83
C PRO A 98 9.50 -13.37 -4.22
N MET A 99 8.55 -13.03 -5.09
CA MET A 99 7.16 -12.84 -4.69
C MET A 99 6.42 -14.19 -4.61
N PRO A 100 5.45 -14.36 -3.73
CA PRO A 100 4.94 -13.36 -2.77
C PRO A 100 5.66 -13.35 -1.42
N ASN A 101 6.58 -14.28 -1.18
CA ASN A 101 7.18 -14.52 0.15
C ASN A 101 7.90 -13.29 0.71
N ALA A 102 8.70 -12.60 -0.12
CA ALA A 102 9.49 -11.47 0.35
C ALA A 102 8.61 -10.33 0.91
N ILE A 103 7.50 -10.02 0.23
CA ILE A 103 6.62 -8.94 0.68
C ILE A 103 5.76 -9.36 1.87
N GLN A 104 5.34 -10.62 1.92
CA GLN A 104 4.61 -11.15 3.08
C GLN A 104 5.47 -11.15 4.33
N ASP A 105 6.73 -11.56 4.23
CA ASP A 105 7.69 -11.54 5.33
C ASP A 105 7.95 -10.11 5.82
N MET A 106 8.05 -9.16 4.90
CA MET A 106 8.25 -7.75 5.27
C MET A 106 7.04 -7.18 6.01
N TRP A 107 5.81 -7.48 5.58
CA TRP A 107 4.61 -7.08 6.31
C TRP A 107 4.62 -7.60 7.74
N GLU A 108 4.98 -8.85 7.92
CA GLU A 108 5.09 -9.46 9.25
C GLU A 108 6.13 -8.74 10.12
N ARG A 109 7.29 -8.44 9.56
CA ARG A 109 8.35 -7.70 10.26
C ARG A 109 7.95 -6.28 10.60
N ILE A 110 7.27 -5.59 9.71
CA ILE A 110 6.75 -4.25 9.98
C ILE A 110 5.81 -4.27 11.18
N ASN A 111 4.86 -5.19 11.19
CA ASN A 111 3.84 -5.27 12.23
C ASN A 111 4.39 -5.76 13.59
N LYS A 112 5.32 -6.72 13.58
CA LYS A 112 5.83 -7.33 14.80
C LYS A 112 7.06 -6.67 15.37
N GLU A 113 7.95 -6.13 14.51
CA GLU A 113 9.23 -5.59 14.91
C GLU A 113 9.30 -4.06 14.83
N TRP A 114 8.89 -3.49 13.69
CA TRP A 114 9.12 -2.07 13.43
C TRP A 114 8.11 -1.15 14.12
N LEU A 115 6.82 -1.38 13.89
CA LEU A 115 5.76 -0.53 14.47
C LEU A 115 5.80 -0.50 16.01
N PRO A 116 5.99 -1.64 16.71
CA PRO A 116 6.03 -1.61 18.18
C PRO A 116 7.21 -0.85 18.77
N THR A 117 8.32 -0.71 18.04
CA THR A 117 9.56 -0.09 18.52
C THR A 117 9.89 1.24 17.84
N SER A 118 9.06 1.66 16.88
CA SER A 118 9.27 2.90 16.13
C SER A 118 8.71 4.12 16.86
N GLU A 119 9.30 5.28 16.59
CA GLU A 119 8.74 6.57 17.00
C GLU A 119 7.56 7.01 16.14
N TYR A 120 7.18 6.20 15.13
CA TYR A 120 6.08 6.49 14.23
C TYR A 120 4.87 5.64 14.54
N GLU A 121 3.68 6.22 14.34
CA GLU A 121 2.41 5.52 14.34
C GLU A 121 1.91 5.39 12.91
N ARG A 122 1.32 4.25 12.59
CA ARG A 122 0.67 4.05 11.30
C ARG A 122 -0.65 4.83 11.23
N ILE A 123 -0.86 5.54 10.11
CA ILE A 123 -2.15 6.13 9.77
C ILE A 123 -2.94 5.06 9.01
N PRO A 124 -4.09 4.56 9.55
CA PRO A 124 -4.78 3.41 8.96
C PRO A 124 -5.76 3.81 7.85
N ASP A 125 -5.32 4.60 6.89
CA ASP A 125 -6.15 5.06 5.77
C ASP A 125 -5.86 4.27 4.51
N TYR A 126 -4.60 4.25 4.10
CA TYR A 126 -4.14 3.59 2.87
C TYR A 126 -2.86 2.84 3.13
N ASP A 127 -2.54 1.88 2.28
CA ASP A 127 -1.19 1.38 2.10
C ASP A 127 -0.97 1.05 0.63
N LEU A 128 0.28 1.07 0.21
CA LEU A 128 0.68 0.80 -1.16
C LEU A 128 1.74 -0.29 -1.18
N GLU A 129 1.68 -1.11 -2.22
CA GLU A 129 2.77 -2.00 -2.59
C GLU A 129 3.21 -1.60 -3.99
N ASN A 130 4.51 -1.34 -4.16
CA ASN A 130 5.10 -1.03 -5.46
C ASN A 130 5.91 -2.23 -5.95
N TYR A 131 5.73 -2.57 -7.22
CA TYR A 131 6.38 -3.70 -7.85
C TYR A 131 7.29 -3.19 -8.96
N LEU A 132 8.59 -3.48 -8.86
CA LEU A 132 9.54 -3.04 -9.87
C LEU A 132 9.49 -3.93 -11.12
N PRO A 133 9.88 -3.40 -12.29
CA PRO A 133 9.80 -4.13 -13.55
C PRO A 133 10.96 -5.12 -13.71
N ASP A 134 10.86 -6.28 -13.10
CA ASP A 134 11.82 -7.36 -13.20
C ASP A 134 11.08 -8.69 -13.02
N ASP A 135 11.80 -9.80 -12.98
CA ASP A 135 11.21 -11.11 -12.76
C ASP A 135 10.79 -11.28 -11.30
N PRO A 136 9.47 -11.37 -10.98
CA PRO A 136 9.00 -11.53 -9.62
C PRO A 136 9.46 -12.82 -8.93
N ALA A 137 9.93 -13.79 -9.66
CA ALA A 137 10.46 -15.05 -9.12
C ALA A 137 11.95 -14.96 -8.77
N SER A 138 12.64 -13.88 -9.15
CA SER A 138 14.06 -13.69 -8.91
C SER A 138 14.38 -13.50 -7.43
N GLN A 139 15.52 -14.03 -6.99
CA GLN A 139 16.06 -13.79 -5.65
C GLN A 139 16.43 -12.32 -5.41
N ASP A 140 16.67 -11.57 -6.48
CA ASP A 140 17.03 -10.15 -6.43
C ASP A 140 15.86 -9.22 -6.72
N TYR A 141 14.64 -9.75 -6.85
CA TYR A 141 13.47 -8.95 -7.14
C TYR A 141 13.21 -7.92 -6.04
N VAL A 142 12.95 -6.67 -6.43
CA VAL A 142 12.69 -5.58 -5.49
C VAL A 142 11.22 -5.17 -5.57
N SER A 143 10.60 -5.11 -4.40
CA SER A 143 9.28 -4.53 -4.20
C SER A 143 9.34 -3.57 -3.01
N GLU A 144 8.29 -2.78 -2.82
CA GLU A 144 8.22 -1.82 -1.72
C GLU A 144 6.88 -1.90 -1.04
N ILE A 145 6.89 -1.76 0.28
CA ILE A 145 5.69 -1.52 1.09
C ILE A 145 5.74 -0.07 1.56
N CYS A 146 4.65 0.66 1.32
CA CYS A 146 4.55 2.07 1.70
C CYS A 146 3.35 2.26 2.63
N ILE A 147 3.59 2.75 3.83
CA ILE A 147 2.55 3.04 4.82
C ILE A 147 2.62 4.51 5.25
N PRO A 148 1.48 5.21 5.32
CA PRO A 148 1.46 6.56 5.86
C PRO A 148 1.65 6.52 7.38
N VAL A 149 2.47 7.43 7.88
CA VAL A 149 2.86 7.46 9.29
C VAL A 149 2.85 8.88 9.83
N LYS A 150 2.78 9.00 11.14
CA LYS A 150 2.96 10.24 11.88
C LYS A 150 3.85 9.98 13.09
N LYS A 151 4.56 11.01 13.53
CA LYS A 151 5.37 10.89 14.76
C LYS A 151 4.48 10.80 15.99
N GLU A 152 4.81 9.88 16.86
CA GLU A 152 4.17 9.69 18.16
C GLU A 152 4.78 10.67 19.17
N VAL A 153 4.36 11.94 19.13
CA VAL A 153 4.99 13.01 19.94
C VAL A 153 4.02 13.68 20.90
N ALA A 154 2.72 13.54 20.66
CA ALA A 154 1.76 14.51 21.16
C ALA A 154 1.47 14.45 22.66
N GLU A 155 1.58 13.31 23.33
CA GLU A 155 1.17 13.20 24.73
C GLU A 155 2.15 13.89 25.69
N TYR A 156 3.46 13.74 25.43
CA TYR A 156 4.49 14.32 26.27
C TYR A 156 4.58 15.86 26.17
N GLU A 157 4.48 16.38 24.97
CA GLU A 157 4.47 17.83 24.72
C GLU A 157 3.21 18.49 25.27
N ASN A 158 2.06 17.85 25.18
CA ASN A 158 0.81 18.35 25.75
C ASN A 158 0.79 18.38 27.27
N GLU A 159 1.44 17.44 27.95
CA GLU A 159 1.57 17.45 29.41
C GLU A 159 2.48 18.59 29.87
N THR A 160 3.55 18.86 29.15
CA THR A 160 4.48 19.96 29.45
C THR A 160 3.81 21.32 29.30
N VAL A 161 2.98 21.50 28.30
CA VAL A 161 2.23 22.76 28.04
C VAL A 161 1.13 22.97 29.08
N LYS A 162 0.51 21.92 29.59
CA LYS A 162 -0.56 22.04 30.61
C LYS A 162 -0.05 22.40 32.00
N ASN A 163 1.24 22.21 32.27
CA ASN A 163 1.88 22.48 33.58
C ASN A 163 2.56 23.86 33.66
N ILE A 164 2.47 24.62 32.61
CA ILE A 164 2.94 26.01 32.55
C ILE A 164 1.76 26.97 32.67
#